data_2da4f11b861e7b84daf30516edf9c624
#
_entry.id   2da4f11b861e7b84daf30516edf9c624
#
_cell.length_a   1.000
_cell.length_b   1.000
_cell.length_c   1.000
_cell.angle_alpha   90.00
_cell.angle_beta   90.00
_cell.angle_gamma   90.00
#
_symmetry.space_group_name_H-M   'P 1'
#
loop_
_entity.id
_entity.type
_entity.pdbx_description
1 polymer ?
#
loop_
_entity_poly.entity_id
_entity_poly.type
_entity_poly.pdbx_seq_one_letter_code
_entity_poly.pdbx_strand_id
1 'polypeptide(L)'
;MVQGAMPVEAERFAQRLENPREEQIGGWRFWHGTVDGYPVVVSETLKGMSNAAAATAIAATQFHPVAIINQGTAGGHDPALKVYDIVLGKYSVNLGAFKTPAKTLGEGSDSRQWQPMDLLASKGSAGEDKKAHSLRQFPADPNLLAIAQSVKSDYRQGKVVEGVIGSADVWNSELDRIRYFHDSYQTSIEEMETASAAQIAAEFKVPFFGIRVLSNNITNQGKYDPQTGLACQDYVYQVVKAYIANLKKH
;
A
#
# COMPACT_ATOMS: atom_id res chain seq x y z
N MET A 1 4.09 0.16 13.53
CA MET A 1 3.24 1.28 13.06
C MET A 1 2.25 0.79 12.01
N VAL A 2 1.04 1.33 12.01
CA VAL A 2 0.00 1.05 11.01
C VAL A 2 -0.37 2.35 10.30
N GLN A 3 -0.47 2.34 8.98
CA GLN A 3 -0.83 3.50 8.16
C GLN A 3 -2.09 3.21 7.36
N GLY A 4 -3.01 4.17 7.28
CA GLY A 4 -4.15 4.19 6.37
C GLY A 4 -4.34 5.59 5.82
N ALA A 5 -4.81 5.72 4.57
CA ALA A 5 -4.89 7.01 3.89
C ALA A 5 -6.08 7.87 4.34
N MET A 6 -7.19 7.24 4.64
CA MET A 6 -8.46 7.89 4.93
C MET A 6 -8.98 7.51 6.31
N PRO A 7 -9.92 8.28 6.90
CA PRO A 7 -10.55 7.91 8.17
C PRO A 7 -11.10 6.47 8.18
N VAL A 8 -11.78 6.06 7.10
CA VAL A 8 -12.32 4.70 6.96
C VAL A 8 -11.24 3.62 6.90
N GLU A 9 -9.99 3.98 6.74
CA GLU A 9 -8.83 3.09 6.69
C GLU A 9 -7.92 3.17 7.91
N ALA A 10 -8.12 4.13 8.83
CA ALA A 10 -7.24 4.34 9.97
C ALA A 10 -7.97 4.41 11.32
N GLU A 11 -9.12 5.08 11.38
CA GLU A 11 -9.77 5.44 12.66
C GLU A 11 -10.27 4.22 13.45
N ARG A 12 -10.78 3.19 12.76
CA ARG A 12 -11.25 1.97 13.45
C ARG A 12 -10.11 1.26 14.19
N PHE A 13 -8.91 1.24 13.61
CA PHE A 13 -7.73 0.70 14.29
C PHE A 13 -7.30 1.61 15.45
N ALA A 14 -7.26 2.91 15.22
CA ALA A 14 -6.88 3.90 16.25
C ALA A 14 -7.80 3.82 17.48
N GLN A 15 -9.11 3.63 17.28
CA GLN A 15 -10.10 3.46 18.35
C GLN A 15 -9.90 2.19 19.19
N ARG A 16 -9.16 1.20 18.68
CA ARG A 16 -8.83 -0.03 19.40
C ARG A 16 -7.51 0.04 20.17
N LEU A 17 -6.78 1.13 20.05
CA LEU A 17 -5.58 1.33 20.87
C LEU A 17 -6.00 1.49 22.34
N GLU A 18 -5.22 0.91 23.23
CA GLU A 18 -5.30 1.18 24.66
C GLU A 18 -4.70 2.54 24.94
N ASN A 19 -5.43 3.40 25.67
CA ASN A 19 -5.04 4.77 26.04
C ASN A 19 -4.58 5.64 24.84
N PRO A 20 -5.39 5.77 23.77
CA PRO A 20 -4.97 6.50 22.58
C PRO A 20 -4.79 7.99 22.86
N ARG A 21 -3.72 8.57 22.30
CA ARG A 21 -3.49 10.01 22.27
C ARG A 21 -3.26 10.43 20.83
N GLU A 22 -3.98 11.44 20.38
CA GLU A 22 -3.82 12.01 19.05
C GLU A 22 -2.72 13.07 19.05
N GLU A 23 -1.91 13.06 18.00
CA GLU A 23 -0.90 14.07 17.70
C GLU A 23 -1.04 14.45 16.22
N GLN A 24 -0.96 15.74 15.94
CA GLN A 24 -0.96 16.27 14.59
C GLN A 24 0.42 16.87 14.27
N ILE A 25 1.02 16.41 13.15
CA ILE A 25 2.27 16.96 12.64
C ILE A 25 2.02 17.40 11.19
N GLY A 26 2.03 18.71 10.96
CA GLY A 26 1.57 19.28 9.69
C GLY A 26 0.12 18.95 9.42
N GLY A 27 -0.18 18.38 8.26
CA GLY A 27 -1.52 17.92 7.88
C GLY A 27 -1.85 16.48 8.28
N TRP A 28 -0.92 15.76 8.88
CA TRP A 28 -1.06 14.33 9.17
C TRP A 28 -1.39 14.07 10.64
N ARG A 29 -2.31 13.12 10.88
CA ARG A 29 -2.71 12.68 12.21
C ARG A 29 -2.00 11.37 12.61
N PHE A 30 -1.60 11.29 13.86
CA PHE A 30 -1.00 10.11 14.45
C PHE A 30 -1.67 9.81 15.80
N TRP A 31 -2.04 8.55 16.02
CA TRP A 31 -2.56 8.09 17.31
C TRP A 31 -1.54 7.17 17.94
N HIS A 32 -1.13 7.51 19.16
CA HIS A 32 -0.21 6.73 19.97
C HIS A 32 -0.99 5.98 21.04
N GLY A 33 -0.72 4.71 21.20
CA GLY A 33 -1.33 3.87 22.23
C GLY A 33 -0.65 2.52 22.31
N THR A 34 -1.33 1.53 22.84
CA THR A 34 -0.80 0.16 22.91
C THR A 34 -1.80 -0.86 22.36
N VAL A 35 -1.27 -2.01 21.94
CA VAL A 35 -2.02 -3.23 21.65
C VAL A 35 -1.38 -4.35 22.45
N ASP A 36 -2.15 -5.01 23.31
CA ASP A 36 -1.63 -6.01 24.26
C ASP A 36 -0.41 -5.47 25.06
N GLY A 37 -0.47 -4.18 25.45
CA GLY A 37 0.59 -3.48 26.17
C GLY A 37 1.84 -3.11 25.35
N TYR A 38 1.89 -3.39 24.06
CA TYR A 38 3.01 -3.02 23.18
C TYR A 38 2.74 -1.69 22.47
N PRO A 39 3.70 -0.76 22.40
CA PRO A 39 3.50 0.55 21.76
C PRO A 39 3.17 0.43 20.27
N VAL A 40 2.09 1.05 19.85
CA VAL A 40 1.63 1.10 18.46
C VAL A 40 1.28 2.54 18.10
N VAL A 41 1.72 2.96 16.93
CA VAL A 41 1.30 4.23 16.32
C VAL A 41 0.44 3.92 15.11
N VAL A 42 -0.72 4.57 15.01
CA VAL A 42 -1.57 4.57 13.81
C VAL A 42 -1.43 5.92 13.13
N SER A 43 -1.32 5.94 11.81
CA SER A 43 -1.20 7.17 11.01
C SER A 43 -2.33 7.26 10.00
N GLU A 44 -2.98 8.42 9.93
CA GLU A 44 -3.77 8.82 8.78
C GLU A 44 -2.88 9.61 7.84
N THR A 45 -2.50 8.98 6.73
CA THR A 45 -1.50 9.53 5.82
C THR A 45 -2.05 10.54 4.82
N LEU A 46 -3.36 10.66 4.68
CA LEU A 46 -4.04 11.27 3.55
C LEU A 46 -3.77 10.50 2.24
N LYS A 47 -4.55 10.80 1.20
CA LYS A 47 -4.46 10.10 -0.10
C LYS A 47 -3.24 10.53 -0.91
N GLY A 48 -2.68 9.60 -1.62
CA GLY A 48 -1.67 9.85 -2.64
C GLY A 48 -0.24 9.64 -2.19
N MET A 49 0.61 9.46 -3.19
CA MET A 49 2.00 9.04 -3.01
C MET A 49 2.84 10.06 -2.22
N SER A 50 2.64 11.35 -2.46
CA SER A 50 3.35 12.41 -1.75
C SER A 50 3.00 12.43 -0.26
N ASN A 51 1.71 12.28 0.07
CA ASN A 51 1.24 12.24 1.45
C ASN A 51 1.76 11.00 2.18
N ALA A 52 1.68 9.84 1.55
CA ALA A 52 2.18 8.59 2.12
C ALA A 52 3.71 8.65 2.36
N ALA A 53 4.48 9.18 1.41
CA ALA A 53 5.91 9.39 1.56
C ALA A 53 6.24 10.32 2.74
N ALA A 54 5.58 11.46 2.83
CA ALA A 54 5.80 12.44 3.90
C ALA A 54 5.45 11.86 5.29
N ALA A 55 4.28 11.24 5.43
CA ALA A 55 3.86 10.61 6.68
C ALA A 55 4.82 9.48 7.10
N THR A 56 5.33 8.71 6.14
CA THR A 56 6.30 7.64 6.40
C THR A 56 7.66 8.21 6.85
N ALA A 57 8.15 9.28 6.22
CA ALA A 57 9.39 9.94 6.63
C ALA A 57 9.29 10.55 8.03
N ILE A 58 8.17 11.23 8.34
CA ILE A 58 7.88 11.72 9.70
C ILE A 58 7.91 10.57 10.70
N ALA A 59 7.21 9.48 10.39
CA ALA A 59 7.16 8.33 11.28
C ALA A 59 8.55 7.73 11.54
N ALA A 60 9.34 7.53 10.49
CA ALA A 60 10.68 6.97 10.60
C ALA A 60 11.61 7.84 11.45
N THR A 61 11.48 9.17 11.33
CA THR A 61 12.36 10.13 12.03
C THR A 61 11.90 10.49 13.44
N GLN A 62 10.59 10.49 13.72
CA GLN A 62 10.05 10.91 15.01
C GLN A 62 9.73 9.73 15.94
N PHE A 63 9.24 8.63 15.38
CA PHE A 63 8.71 7.51 16.18
C PHE A 63 9.56 6.25 16.09
N HIS A 64 10.53 6.18 15.17
CA HIS A 64 11.46 5.04 15.00
C HIS A 64 10.75 3.66 15.03
N PRO A 65 9.75 3.41 14.17
CA PRO A 65 8.99 2.18 14.23
C PRO A 65 9.85 0.98 13.87
N VAL A 66 9.67 -0.13 14.58
CA VAL A 66 10.36 -1.40 14.29
C VAL A 66 9.81 -2.07 13.02
N ALA A 67 8.61 -1.69 12.60
CA ALA A 67 7.98 -2.13 11.35
C ALA A 67 6.83 -1.18 10.97
N ILE A 68 6.53 -1.11 9.66
CA ILE A 68 5.41 -0.34 9.12
C ILE A 68 4.50 -1.28 8.31
N ILE A 69 3.21 -1.29 8.63
CA ILE A 69 2.15 -1.92 7.84
C ILE A 69 1.31 -0.80 7.23
N ASN A 70 1.33 -0.69 5.91
CA ASN A 70 0.47 0.23 5.15
C ASN A 70 -0.73 -0.54 4.64
N GLN A 71 -1.94 -0.09 4.98
CA GLN A 71 -3.17 -0.82 4.71
C GLN A 71 -4.26 0.10 4.18
N GLY A 72 -5.29 -0.48 3.56
CA GLY A 72 -6.44 0.24 3.05
C GLY A 72 -7.16 -0.49 1.93
N THR A 73 -7.95 0.28 1.19
CA THR A 73 -8.75 -0.18 0.05
C THR A 73 -7.98 -0.10 -1.27
N ALA A 74 -8.39 -0.86 -2.26
CA ALA A 74 -7.81 -0.84 -3.61
C ALA A 74 -8.81 -1.25 -4.68
N GLY A 75 -8.54 -0.83 -5.92
CA GLY A 75 -9.23 -1.30 -7.13
C GLY A 75 -8.61 -2.59 -7.66
N GLY A 76 -9.43 -3.52 -8.14
CA GLY A 76 -8.97 -4.83 -8.62
C GLY A 76 -8.42 -4.79 -10.04
N HIS A 77 -7.27 -5.41 -10.23
CA HIS A 77 -6.66 -5.69 -11.54
C HIS A 77 -6.82 -7.15 -11.94
N ASP A 78 -6.59 -8.07 -11.00
CA ASP A 78 -6.78 -9.50 -11.21
C ASP A 78 -8.28 -9.84 -11.27
N PRO A 79 -8.78 -10.37 -12.42
CA PRO A 79 -10.19 -10.70 -12.57
C PRO A 79 -10.65 -11.88 -11.71
N ALA A 80 -9.74 -12.65 -11.13
CA ALA A 80 -10.07 -13.75 -10.22
C ALA A 80 -10.42 -13.27 -8.81
N LEU A 81 -10.11 -12.02 -8.47
CA LEU A 81 -10.41 -11.43 -7.16
C LEU A 81 -11.81 -10.82 -7.12
N LYS A 82 -12.38 -10.79 -5.93
CA LYS A 82 -13.70 -10.22 -5.64
C LYS A 82 -13.59 -9.16 -4.56
N VAL A 83 -14.59 -8.29 -4.50
CA VAL A 83 -14.75 -7.33 -3.40
C VAL A 83 -14.70 -8.07 -2.07
N TYR A 84 -14.00 -7.52 -1.09
CA TYR A 84 -13.59 -8.10 0.19
C TYR A 84 -12.40 -9.06 0.15
N ASP A 85 -11.90 -9.50 -1.00
CA ASP A 85 -10.64 -10.24 -1.00
C ASP A 85 -9.48 -9.35 -0.55
N ILE A 86 -8.59 -9.90 0.26
CA ILE A 86 -7.40 -9.21 0.77
C ILE A 86 -6.18 -9.68 -0.02
N VAL A 87 -5.39 -8.71 -0.47
CA VAL A 87 -4.08 -8.94 -1.09
C VAL A 87 -2.97 -8.59 -0.10
N LEU A 88 -2.16 -9.58 0.20
CA LEU A 88 -0.90 -9.44 0.91
C LEU A 88 0.17 -9.06 -0.11
N GLY A 89 0.64 -7.83 -0.06
CA GLY A 89 1.56 -7.27 -1.03
C GLY A 89 2.94 -7.88 -0.94
N LYS A 90 3.16 -9.01 -1.61
CA LYS A 90 4.49 -9.60 -1.77
C LYS A 90 5.49 -8.61 -2.37
N TYR A 91 5.01 -7.81 -3.31
CA TYR A 91 5.69 -6.65 -3.87
C TYR A 91 4.72 -5.48 -3.95
N SER A 92 5.25 -4.27 -3.84
CA SER A 92 4.59 -3.04 -4.27
C SER A 92 5.35 -2.41 -5.43
N VAL A 93 4.64 -1.87 -6.42
CA VAL A 93 5.24 -1.30 -7.63
C VAL A 93 4.69 0.08 -7.91
N ASN A 94 5.58 1.03 -8.23
CA ASN A 94 5.18 2.37 -8.64
C ASN A 94 4.68 2.34 -10.10
N LEU A 95 3.40 2.63 -10.29
CA LEU A 95 2.76 2.72 -11.61
C LEU A 95 2.61 4.16 -12.11
N GLY A 96 3.19 5.15 -11.43
CA GLY A 96 3.05 6.58 -11.74
C GLY A 96 4.27 7.21 -12.43
N ALA A 97 5.40 6.50 -12.48
CA ALA A 97 6.65 7.07 -13.01
C ALA A 97 6.98 6.51 -14.40
N PHE A 98 6.70 7.31 -15.43
CA PHE A 98 6.87 6.92 -16.83
C PHE A 98 7.50 8.01 -17.70
N LYS A 99 8.14 7.57 -18.78
CA LYS A 99 8.53 8.40 -19.93
C LYS A 99 7.53 8.18 -21.04
N THR A 100 7.02 9.22 -21.63
CA THR A 100 6.13 9.16 -22.79
C THR A 100 6.93 9.17 -24.10
N PRO A 101 6.49 8.48 -25.15
CA PRO A 101 7.07 8.67 -26.46
C PRO A 101 6.77 10.09 -26.99
N ALA A 102 7.68 10.64 -27.76
CA ALA A 102 7.42 11.90 -28.48
C ALA A 102 6.35 11.67 -29.52
N LYS A 103 5.34 12.54 -29.56
CA LYS A 103 4.24 12.53 -30.54
C LYS A 103 3.95 13.95 -30.99
N THR A 104 3.43 14.09 -32.20
CA THR A 104 3.00 15.39 -32.72
C THR A 104 1.60 15.75 -32.23
N LEU A 105 1.25 17.04 -32.31
CA LEU A 105 -0.07 17.51 -31.91
C LEU A 105 -1.16 16.81 -32.73
N GLY A 106 -2.17 16.24 -32.05
CA GLY A 106 -3.28 15.53 -32.67
C GLY A 106 -3.10 14.02 -32.81
N GLU A 107 -1.92 13.45 -32.58
CA GLU A 107 -1.71 12.00 -32.60
C GLU A 107 -2.33 11.27 -31.38
N GLY A 108 -2.76 12.00 -30.37
CA GLY A 108 -3.33 11.43 -29.19
C GLY A 108 -2.31 10.78 -28.24
N SER A 109 -2.79 10.19 -27.15
CA SER A 109 -1.97 9.52 -26.13
C SER A 109 -2.42 8.08 -25.96
N ASP A 110 -1.45 7.17 -25.85
CA ASP A 110 -1.68 5.78 -25.44
C ASP A 110 -0.71 5.44 -24.29
N SER A 111 -1.24 5.41 -23.08
CA SER A 111 -0.45 5.17 -21.88
C SER A 111 0.20 3.77 -21.81
N ARG A 112 -0.23 2.83 -22.63
CA ARG A 112 0.39 1.50 -22.75
C ARG A 112 1.74 1.54 -23.47
N GLN A 113 2.04 2.64 -24.17
CA GLN A 113 3.34 2.88 -24.83
C GLN A 113 4.35 3.59 -23.91
N TRP A 114 3.92 3.97 -22.71
CA TRP A 114 4.79 4.69 -21.78
C TRP A 114 5.78 3.73 -21.14
N GLN A 115 7.03 4.16 -21.04
CA GLN A 115 8.12 3.36 -20.51
C GLN A 115 8.39 3.71 -19.04
N PRO A 116 8.64 2.70 -18.18
CA PRO A 116 9.00 2.92 -16.79
C PRO A 116 10.23 3.82 -16.64
N MET A 117 10.20 4.71 -15.65
CA MET A 117 11.32 5.58 -15.29
C MET A 117 11.84 5.18 -13.91
N ASP A 118 13.16 5.09 -13.77
CA ASP A 118 13.83 4.88 -12.49
C ASP A 118 13.80 6.18 -11.67
N LEU A 119 13.23 6.11 -10.48
CA LEU A 119 13.18 7.22 -9.54
C LEU A 119 14.33 7.22 -8.52
N LEU A 120 15.11 6.14 -8.47
CA LEU A 120 16.20 5.95 -7.50
C LEU A 120 17.58 6.16 -8.11
N ALA A 121 17.66 6.37 -9.43
CA ALA A 121 18.95 6.63 -10.11
C ALA A 121 19.58 7.92 -9.60
N SER A 122 20.75 7.83 -8.99
CA SER A 122 21.51 8.96 -8.48
C SER A 122 22.07 9.87 -9.59
N LYS A 123 22.19 9.34 -10.80
CA LYS A 123 22.60 10.09 -11.99
C LYS A 123 21.39 10.22 -12.89
N GLY A 124 20.72 11.36 -12.76
CA GLY A 124 19.55 11.66 -13.56
C GLY A 124 19.86 11.50 -15.03
N SER A 125 19.16 10.62 -15.71
CA SER A 125 19.15 10.57 -17.15
C SER A 125 17.72 10.62 -17.65
N ALA A 126 17.49 11.49 -18.61
CA ALA A 126 16.33 11.36 -19.47
C ALA A 126 16.48 10.13 -20.40
N GLY A 127 17.62 9.43 -20.32
CA GLY A 127 17.98 8.29 -21.15
C GLY A 127 17.30 6.99 -20.77
N GLU A 128 17.69 5.94 -21.46
CA GLU A 128 17.19 4.60 -21.25
C GLU A 128 17.71 4.04 -19.93
N ASP A 129 16.80 3.63 -19.06
CA ASP A 129 17.11 2.89 -17.85
C ASP A 129 16.64 1.45 -17.99
N LYS A 130 17.55 0.58 -18.41
CA LYS A 130 17.27 -0.84 -18.62
C LYS A 130 16.82 -1.58 -17.35
N LYS A 131 17.08 -1.00 -16.18
CA LYS A 131 16.71 -1.57 -14.87
C LYS A 131 15.51 -0.89 -14.23
N ALA A 132 14.94 0.13 -14.86
CA ALA A 132 13.84 0.91 -14.28
C ALA A 132 12.65 0.06 -13.83
N HIS A 133 12.38 -1.02 -14.55
CA HIS A 133 11.29 -1.95 -14.20
C HIS A 133 11.51 -2.61 -12.84
N SER A 134 12.69 -3.14 -12.58
CA SER A 134 13.03 -3.82 -11.32
C SER A 134 13.21 -2.85 -10.16
N LEU A 135 13.71 -1.64 -10.43
CA LEU A 135 13.98 -0.62 -9.42
C LEU A 135 12.72 0.09 -8.90
N ARG A 136 11.55 -0.22 -9.45
CA ARG A 136 10.26 0.32 -9.02
C ARG A 136 9.46 -0.66 -8.16
N GLN A 137 10.02 -1.83 -7.91
CA GLN A 137 9.41 -2.87 -7.09
C GLN A 137 10.08 -2.94 -5.73
N PHE A 138 9.27 -2.88 -4.69
CA PHE A 138 9.70 -2.98 -3.30
C PHE A 138 9.16 -4.27 -2.71
N PRO A 139 10.04 -5.21 -2.29
CA PRO A 139 9.61 -6.46 -1.66
C PRO A 139 9.05 -6.19 -0.27
N ALA A 140 8.06 -6.97 0.15
CA ALA A 140 7.61 -7.01 1.51
C ALA A 140 8.69 -7.57 2.45
N ASP A 141 8.67 -7.16 3.71
CA ASP A 141 9.42 -7.86 4.74
C ASP A 141 8.89 -9.30 4.87
N PRO A 142 9.75 -10.33 4.75
CA PRO A 142 9.32 -11.73 4.70
C PRO A 142 8.70 -12.20 6.01
N ASN A 143 9.13 -11.67 7.16
CA ASN A 143 8.58 -12.02 8.46
C ASN A 143 7.17 -11.46 8.62
N LEU A 144 6.94 -10.20 8.26
CA LEU A 144 5.61 -9.58 8.27
C LEU A 144 4.64 -10.32 7.34
N LEU A 145 5.08 -10.68 6.15
CA LEU A 145 4.28 -11.46 5.19
C LEU A 145 3.90 -12.85 5.77
N ALA A 146 4.86 -13.57 6.34
CA ALA A 146 4.60 -14.87 6.96
C ALA A 146 3.63 -14.80 8.13
N ILE A 147 3.76 -13.77 8.97
CA ILE A 147 2.84 -13.53 10.10
C ILE A 147 1.43 -13.22 9.58
N ALA A 148 1.29 -12.35 8.57
CA ALA A 148 -0.01 -12.07 7.99
C ALA A 148 -0.67 -13.33 7.43
N GLN A 149 0.08 -14.17 6.73
CA GLN A 149 -0.44 -15.46 6.25
C GLN A 149 -0.88 -16.39 7.38
N SER A 150 -0.22 -16.39 8.52
CA SER A 150 -0.55 -17.28 9.64
C SER A 150 -1.94 -17.00 10.23
N VAL A 151 -2.46 -15.79 10.09
CA VAL A 151 -3.79 -15.38 10.59
C VAL A 151 -4.86 -15.30 9.50
N LYS A 152 -4.56 -15.73 8.26
CA LYS A 152 -5.51 -15.63 7.15
C LYS A 152 -6.83 -16.37 7.36
N SER A 153 -6.82 -17.44 8.16
CA SER A 153 -8.02 -18.22 8.50
C SER A 153 -9.01 -17.46 9.38
N ASP A 154 -8.59 -16.39 10.03
CA ASP A 154 -9.44 -15.57 10.89
C ASP A 154 -10.29 -14.58 10.08
N TYR A 155 -9.90 -14.31 8.82
CA TYR A 155 -10.67 -13.50 7.91
C TYR A 155 -11.77 -14.33 7.22
N ARG A 156 -13.04 -13.86 7.30
CA ARG A 156 -14.22 -14.61 6.85
C ARG A 156 -15.01 -13.95 5.74
N GLN A 157 -14.65 -12.70 5.36
CA GLN A 157 -15.42 -11.92 4.39
C GLN A 157 -14.98 -12.14 2.93
N GLY A 158 -13.80 -12.70 2.73
CA GLY A 158 -13.23 -12.98 1.41
C GLY A 158 -12.02 -13.89 1.52
N LYS A 159 -11.28 -14.00 0.44
CA LYS A 159 -9.99 -14.72 0.41
C LYS A 159 -8.87 -13.81 0.87
N VAL A 160 -7.81 -14.40 1.40
CA VAL A 160 -6.53 -13.72 1.64
C VAL A 160 -5.48 -14.36 0.73
N VAL A 161 -4.94 -13.60 -0.20
CA VAL A 161 -3.99 -14.07 -1.22
C VAL A 161 -2.72 -13.22 -1.23
N GLU A 162 -1.62 -13.77 -1.68
CA GLU A 162 -0.43 -12.97 -2.03
C GLU A 162 -0.60 -12.35 -3.40
N GLY A 163 -0.04 -11.15 -3.59
CA GLY A 163 -0.08 -10.50 -4.88
C GLY A 163 0.86 -9.30 -4.97
N VAL A 164 0.74 -8.54 -6.04
CA VAL A 164 1.46 -7.30 -6.27
C VAL A 164 0.51 -6.13 -6.15
N ILE A 165 0.87 -5.15 -5.32
CA ILE A 165 0.14 -3.90 -5.15
C ILE A 165 0.75 -2.85 -6.06
N GLY A 166 -0.04 -2.31 -7.00
CA GLY A 166 0.35 -1.18 -7.83
C GLY A 166 -0.07 0.14 -7.18
N SER A 167 0.78 1.17 -7.25
CA SER A 167 0.49 2.49 -6.69
C SER A 167 0.72 3.60 -7.72
N ALA A 168 -0.26 4.48 -7.86
CA ALA A 168 -0.17 5.72 -8.64
C ALA A 168 -1.17 6.75 -8.13
N ASP A 169 -0.89 8.05 -8.31
CA ASP A 169 -1.84 9.12 -8.03
C ASP A 169 -2.91 9.23 -9.13
N VAL A 170 -3.59 8.11 -9.38
CA VAL A 170 -4.63 7.96 -10.41
C VAL A 170 -5.76 7.08 -9.88
N TRP A 171 -7.00 7.56 -10.02
CA TRP A 171 -8.18 6.69 -9.92
C TRP A 171 -8.42 6.06 -11.29
N ASN A 172 -7.88 4.86 -11.49
CA ASN A 172 -7.87 4.19 -12.78
C ASN A 172 -9.17 3.41 -13.02
N SER A 173 -9.94 3.84 -14.04
CA SER A 173 -11.16 3.15 -14.49
C SER A 173 -11.08 2.68 -15.94
N GLU A 174 -9.91 2.80 -16.58
CA GLU A 174 -9.67 2.37 -17.94
C GLU A 174 -9.32 0.88 -17.99
N LEU A 175 -10.22 0.04 -18.47
CA LEU A 175 -10.05 -1.42 -18.46
C LEU A 175 -8.83 -1.89 -19.25
N ASP A 176 -8.50 -1.23 -20.38
CA ASP A 176 -7.30 -1.55 -21.15
C ASP A 176 -6.02 -1.27 -20.35
N ARG A 177 -6.00 -0.19 -19.58
CA ARG A 177 -4.87 0.16 -18.73
C ARG A 177 -4.75 -0.77 -17.53
N ILE A 178 -5.86 -1.11 -16.89
CA ILE A 178 -5.94 -2.10 -15.82
C ILE A 178 -5.37 -3.42 -16.28
N ARG A 179 -5.83 -3.91 -17.42
CA ARG A 179 -5.33 -5.15 -18.01
C ARG A 179 -3.85 -5.08 -18.38
N TYR A 180 -3.41 -3.96 -18.95
CA TYR A 180 -2.01 -3.74 -19.27
C TYR A 180 -1.11 -3.83 -18.03
N PHE A 181 -1.51 -3.23 -16.90
CA PHE A 181 -0.77 -3.32 -15.66
C PHE A 181 -0.76 -4.73 -15.07
N HIS A 182 -1.90 -5.41 -15.13
CA HIS A 182 -1.97 -6.81 -14.69
C HIS A 182 -1.03 -7.70 -15.50
N ASP A 183 -1.09 -7.59 -16.83
CA ASP A 183 -0.28 -8.42 -17.74
C ASP A 183 1.21 -8.08 -17.67
N SER A 184 1.57 -6.79 -17.57
CA SER A 184 2.95 -6.32 -17.65
C SER A 184 3.69 -6.31 -16.31
N TYR A 185 2.98 -6.07 -15.20
CA TYR A 185 3.58 -5.91 -13.86
C TYR A 185 3.05 -6.92 -12.85
N GLN A 186 2.18 -7.83 -13.26
CA GLN A 186 1.55 -8.85 -12.41
C GLN A 186 0.75 -8.24 -11.24
N THR A 187 0.26 -7.00 -11.41
CA THR A 187 -0.51 -6.34 -10.37
C THR A 187 -1.82 -7.05 -10.11
N SER A 188 -2.12 -7.30 -8.86
CA SER A 188 -3.40 -7.86 -8.42
C SER A 188 -4.43 -6.76 -8.17
N ILE A 189 -3.96 -5.62 -7.69
CA ILE A 189 -4.76 -4.45 -7.30
C ILE A 189 -3.96 -3.16 -7.51
N GLU A 190 -4.66 -2.02 -7.53
CA GLU A 190 -4.09 -0.67 -7.64
C GLU A 190 -4.66 0.26 -6.57
N GLU A 191 -3.80 1.08 -5.99
CA GLU A 191 -4.11 2.09 -4.98
C GLU A 191 -3.14 3.28 -5.10
N MET A 192 -3.03 4.14 -4.09
CA MET A 192 -2.33 5.42 -4.25
C MET A 192 -1.18 5.65 -3.26
N GLU A 193 -0.79 4.70 -2.39
CA GLU A 193 0.13 4.97 -1.27
C GLU A 193 1.28 3.98 -1.10
N THR A 194 1.01 2.69 -1.27
CA THR A 194 1.89 1.60 -0.78
C THR A 194 3.31 1.69 -1.33
N ALA A 195 3.48 1.88 -2.64
CA ALA A 195 4.82 1.88 -3.25
C ALA A 195 5.67 3.07 -2.78
N SER A 196 5.08 4.25 -2.56
CA SER A 196 5.84 5.39 -2.06
C SER A 196 6.20 5.25 -0.58
N ALA A 197 5.29 4.72 0.24
CA ALA A 197 5.58 4.40 1.63
C ALA A 197 6.67 3.33 1.73
N ALA A 198 6.61 2.29 0.89
CA ALA A 198 7.62 1.24 0.81
C ALA A 198 9.00 1.80 0.41
N GLN A 199 9.05 2.69 -0.58
CA GLN A 199 10.27 3.36 -1.00
C GLN A 199 10.93 4.12 0.16
N ILE A 200 10.15 4.94 0.88
CA ILE A 200 10.67 5.70 2.02
C ILE A 200 11.08 4.77 3.17
N ALA A 201 10.30 3.75 3.48
CA ALA A 201 10.66 2.78 4.52
C ALA A 201 11.99 2.07 4.19
N ALA A 202 12.23 1.74 2.90
CA ALA A 202 13.49 1.15 2.44
C ALA A 202 14.69 2.08 2.66
N GLU A 203 14.56 3.38 2.38
CA GLU A 203 15.61 4.37 2.61
C GLU A 203 15.98 4.50 4.11
N PHE A 204 14.99 4.36 4.99
CA PHE A 204 15.18 4.35 6.44
C PHE A 204 15.48 2.96 7.00
N LYS A 205 15.54 1.92 6.16
CA LYS A 205 15.78 0.51 6.56
C LYS A 205 14.75 0.00 7.59
N VAL A 206 13.52 0.45 7.47
CA VAL A 206 12.40 0.00 8.31
C VAL A 206 11.68 -1.15 7.58
N PRO A 207 11.48 -2.31 8.22
CA PRO A 207 10.67 -3.39 7.69
C PRO A 207 9.28 -2.89 7.28
N PHE A 208 8.85 -3.21 6.05
CA PHE A 208 7.62 -2.68 5.47
C PHE A 208 6.75 -3.78 4.87
N PHE A 209 5.44 -3.60 4.97
CA PHE A 209 4.46 -4.50 4.40
C PHE A 209 3.17 -3.79 3.99
N GLY A 210 2.72 -4.04 2.76
CA GLY A 210 1.45 -3.54 2.25
C GLY A 210 0.33 -4.58 2.36
N ILE A 211 -0.84 -4.20 2.84
CA ILE A 211 -2.05 -5.02 2.88
C ILE A 211 -3.21 -4.20 2.29
N ARG A 212 -3.92 -4.77 1.34
CA ARG A 212 -5.07 -4.10 0.71
C ARG A 212 -6.27 -5.01 0.58
N VAL A 213 -7.45 -4.46 0.82
CA VAL A 213 -8.71 -5.10 0.51
C VAL A 213 -9.23 -4.58 -0.82
N LEU A 214 -9.76 -5.47 -1.65
CA LEU A 214 -10.40 -5.07 -2.89
C LEU A 214 -11.76 -4.43 -2.59
N SER A 215 -11.91 -3.15 -2.96
CA SER A 215 -13.14 -2.36 -2.73
C SER A 215 -14.00 -2.21 -3.97
N ASN A 216 -13.41 -2.31 -5.16
CA ASN A 216 -14.10 -2.13 -6.43
C ASN A 216 -13.35 -2.83 -7.56
N ASN A 217 -14.09 -3.44 -8.45
CA ASN A 217 -13.60 -4.00 -9.72
C ASN A 217 -14.78 -4.22 -10.67
N ILE A 218 -14.55 -4.95 -11.75
CA ILE A 218 -15.60 -5.27 -12.75
C ILE A 218 -16.79 -6.04 -12.12
N THR A 219 -16.58 -6.81 -11.06
CA THR A 219 -17.64 -7.63 -10.42
C THR A 219 -18.68 -6.80 -9.69
N ASN A 220 -18.34 -5.58 -9.27
CA ASN A 220 -19.27 -4.62 -8.66
C ASN A 220 -19.41 -3.33 -9.50
N GLN A 221 -19.17 -3.42 -10.82
CA GLN A 221 -19.29 -2.31 -11.75
C GLN A 221 -18.38 -1.11 -11.42
N GLY A 222 -17.23 -1.36 -10.81
CA GLY A 222 -16.28 -0.33 -10.38
C GLY A 222 -16.74 0.53 -9.20
N LYS A 223 -17.86 0.17 -8.55
CA LYS A 223 -18.42 0.96 -7.45
C LYS A 223 -17.60 0.75 -6.17
N TYR A 224 -17.03 1.86 -5.66
CA TYR A 224 -16.28 1.85 -4.41
C TYR A 224 -17.16 1.46 -3.21
N ASP A 225 -16.71 0.49 -2.42
CA ASP A 225 -17.34 0.07 -1.17
C ASP A 225 -16.46 0.46 0.04
N PRO A 226 -16.78 1.54 0.77
CA PRO A 226 -15.98 1.99 1.92
C PRO A 226 -16.00 0.99 3.09
N GLN A 227 -16.98 0.10 3.20
CA GLN A 227 -17.05 -0.88 4.27
C GLN A 227 -15.90 -1.89 4.22
N THR A 228 -15.34 -2.10 3.03
CA THR A 228 -14.15 -2.94 2.86
C THR A 228 -12.95 -2.42 3.64
N GLY A 229 -12.81 -1.09 3.78
CA GLY A 229 -11.76 -0.47 4.59
C GLY A 229 -11.82 -0.85 6.07
N LEU A 230 -13.04 -1.03 6.61
CA LEU A 230 -13.22 -1.51 7.98
C LEU A 230 -12.79 -2.99 8.12
N ALA A 231 -13.14 -3.81 7.14
CA ALA A 231 -12.74 -5.21 7.10
C ALA A 231 -11.21 -5.37 7.02
N CYS A 232 -10.54 -4.51 6.24
CA CYS A 232 -9.08 -4.49 6.17
C CYS A 232 -8.45 -4.19 7.53
N GLN A 233 -8.94 -3.16 8.22
CA GLN A 233 -8.45 -2.80 9.56
C GLN A 233 -8.64 -3.93 10.57
N ASP A 234 -9.76 -4.66 10.51
CA ASP A 234 -10.02 -5.81 11.37
C ASP A 234 -8.99 -6.92 11.15
N TYR A 235 -8.68 -7.21 9.91
CA TYR A 235 -7.64 -8.18 9.56
C TYR A 235 -6.24 -7.71 10.00
N VAL A 236 -5.88 -6.46 9.69
CA VAL A 236 -4.59 -5.89 10.06
C VAL A 236 -4.41 -5.86 11.58
N TYR A 237 -5.48 -5.66 12.34
CA TYR A 237 -5.42 -5.73 13.80
C TYR A 237 -4.97 -7.12 14.28
N GLN A 238 -5.47 -8.22 13.67
CA GLN A 238 -5.01 -9.57 13.98
C GLN A 238 -3.55 -9.80 13.58
N VAL A 239 -3.13 -9.25 12.42
CA VAL A 239 -1.72 -9.30 11.98
C VAL A 239 -0.81 -8.62 13.00
N VAL A 240 -1.19 -7.42 13.48
CA VAL A 240 -0.41 -6.67 14.48
C VAL A 240 -0.33 -7.43 15.81
N LYS A 241 -1.42 -8.02 16.28
CA LYS A 241 -1.40 -8.86 17.49
C LYS A 241 -0.47 -10.05 17.35
N ALA A 242 -0.53 -10.75 16.22
CA ALA A 242 0.36 -11.88 15.94
C ALA A 242 1.84 -11.44 15.85
N TYR A 243 2.11 -10.28 15.25
CA TYR A 243 3.45 -9.72 15.18
C TYR A 243 3.99 -9.36 16.58
N ILE A 244 3.19 -8.70 17.41
CA ILE A 244 3.56 -8.38 18.80
C ILE A 244 3.84 -9.66 19.61
N ALA A 245 2.99 -10.67 19.44
CA ALA A 245 3.20 -11.96 20.11
C ALA A 245 4.49 -12.65 19.66
N ASN A 246 4.88 -12.48 18.40
CA ASN A 246 6.16 -12.97 17.88
C ASN A 246 7.35 -12.20 18.47
N LEU A 247 7.29 -10.87 18.55
CA LEU A 247 8.34 -10.04 19.15
C LEU A 247 8.59 -10.36 20.63
N LYS A 248 7.56 -10.76 21.39
CA LYS A 248 7.68 -11.11 22.82
C LYS A 248 8.33 -12.47 23.08
N LYS A 249 8.53 -13.29 22.03
CA LYS A 249 9.16 -14.62 22.14
C LYS A 249 10.67 -14.59 21.93
N HIS A 250 11.16 -13.48 21.43
CA HIS A 250 12.60 -13.24 21.12
C HIS A 250 13.14 -12.07 21.96
#